data_ab134949979b2092f8b2a276a71953b3
#
_entry.id   ab134949979b2092f8b2a276a71953b3
#
_cell.length_a   1.000
_cell.length_b   1.000
_cell.length_c   1.000
_cell.angle_alpha   90.00
_cell.angle_beta   90.00
_cell.angle_gamma   90.00
#
_symmetry.space_group_name_H-M   'P 1'
#
loop_
_entity.id
_entity.type
_entity.pdbx_description
1 polymer ?
#
loop_
_entity_poly.entity_id
_entity_poly.type
_entity_poly.pdbx_seq_one_letter_code
_entity_poly.pdbx_strand_id
1 'polypeptide(L)'
;DIQRETGDATEFWDHVKVDLFPDAVYVFTPRSQILSLPRGATVVDFAYAIHSDVGDRTVAARINGEQVPLRSELKNGDVVEVVTASISRPNPAWLSFVRTGRARSKIRHHLKTLASAESEVFGKKLLAQSLRAEGIEPFPEDETEYQTVWERLLRFTGNRSRSELLTDIGLGKR
;
A
#
# COMPACT_ATOMS: atom_id res chain seq x y z
N ASP A 1 -9.27 -26.95 -38.46
CA ASP A 1 -10.19 -25.81 -38.60
C ASP A 1 -10.69 -25.27 -37.26
N ILE A 2 -11.12 -26.14 -36.33
CA ILE A 2 -11.57 -25.71 -34.99
C ILE A 2 -10.44 -25.08 -34.19
N GLN A 3 -9.21 -25.59 -34.26
CA GLN A 3 -8.04 -25.03 -33.58
C GLN A 3 -7.61 -23.68 -34.15
N ARG A 4 -7.75 -23.52 -35.47
CA ARG A 4 -7.49 -22.25 -36.14
C ARG A 4 -8.53 -21.20 -35.80
N GLU A 5 -9.80 -21.61 -35.74
CA GLU A 5 -10.89 -20.78 -35.28
C GLU A 5 -10.75 -20.36 -33.81
N THR A 6 -10.21 -21.23 -32.97
CA THR A 6 -9.98 -20.91 -31.56
C THR A 6 -8.88 -19.86 -31.35
N GLY A 7 -7.78 -19.94 -32.12
CA GLY A 7 -6.74 -18.90 -32.11
C GLY A 7 -7.25 -17.57 -32.64
N ASP A 8 -7.94 -17.60 -33.75
CA ASP A 8 -8.58 -16.43 -34.35
C ASP A 8 -9.68 -15.86 -33.45
N ALA A 9 -10.43 -16.71 -32.76
CA ALA A 9 -11.46 -16.29 -31.81
C ALA A 9 -10.87 -15.58 -30.59
N THR A 10 -9.72 -16.00 -30.08
CA THR A 10 -9.04 -15.35 -28.99
C THR A 10 -8.50 -13.97 -29.40
N GLU A 11 -7.87 -13.86 -30.56
CA GLU A 11 -7.44 -12.59 -31.12
C GLU A 11 -8.62 -11.66 -31.42
N PHE A 12 -9.69 -12.20 -31.99
CA PHE A 12 -10.91 -11.45 -32.26
C PHE A 12 -11.55 -10.93 -30.97
N TRP A 13 -11.60 -11.75 -29.93
CA TRP A 13 -12.12 -11.35 -28.62
C TRP A 13 -11.29 -10.25 -27.99
N ASP A 14 -9.96 -10.33 -28.07
CA ASP A 14 -9.07 -9.29 -27.60
C ASP A 14 -9.25 -7.98 -28.36
N HIS A 15 -9.39 -8.04 -29.70
CA HIS A 15 -9.72 -6.87 -30.51
C HIS A 15 -11.07 -6.26 -30.16
N VAL A 16 -12.09 -7.08 -29.93
CA VAL A 16 -13.42 -6.61 -29.52
C VAL A 16 -13.36 -5.93 -28.16
N LYS A 17 -12.60 -6.44 -27.21
CA LYS A 17 -12.39 -5.79 -25.90
C LYS A 17 -11.71 -4.44 -26.04
N VAL A 18 -10.67 -4.34 -26.87
CA VAL A 18 -9.96 -3.09 -27.13
C VAL A 18 -10.89 -2.07 -27.82
N ASP A 19 -11.71 -2.49 -28.78
CA ASP A 19 -12.67 -1.64 -29.48
C ASP A 19 -13.82 -1.17 -28.56
N LEU A 20 -14.34 -2.07 -27.70
CA LEU A 20 -15.43 -1.74 -26.78
C LEU A 20 -14.96 -0.98 -25.54
N PHE A 21 -13.73 -1.22 -25.11
CA PHE A 21 -13.15 -0.60 -23.91
C PHE A 21 -11.79 0.03 -24.24
N PRO A 22 -11.78 1.12 -25.05
CA PRO A 22 -10.52 1.72 -25.51
C PRO A 22 -9.69 2.34 -24.38
N ASP A 23 -10.31 2.59 -23.21
CA ASP A 23 -9.66 3.15 -22.05
C ASP A 23 -9.05 2.08 -21.12
N ALA A 24 -9.07 0.83 -21.54
CA ALA A 24 -8.52 -0.29 -20.79
C ALA A 24 -7.35 -0.96 -21.52
N VAL A 25 -6.41 -1.48 -20.74
CA VAL A 25 -5.37 -2.39 -21.21
C VAL A 25 -5.54 -3.76 -20.59
N TYR A 26 -5.27 -4.79 -21.36
CA TYR A 26 -5.38 -6.19 -20.94
C TYR A 26 -3.99 -6.80 -20.90
N VAL A 27 -3.58 -7.22 -19.72
CA VAL A 27 -2.26 -7.78 -19.49
C VAL A 27 -2.39 -9.18 -18.85
N PHE A 28 -1.31 -9.95 -18.92
CA PHE A 28 -1.29 -11.32 -18.44
C PHE A 28 -0.35 -11.46 -17.25
N THR A 29 -0.73 -12.32 -16.30
CA THR A 29 0.20 -12.83 -15.30
C THR A 29 1.05 -13.95 -15.91
N PRO A 30 2.17 -14.34 -15.26
CA PRO A 30 2.96 -15.51 -15.71
C PRO A 30 2.15 -16.81 -15.76
N ARG A 31 1.04 -16.88 -15.01
CA ARG A 31 0.11 -18.03 -15.03
C ARG A 31 -1.01 -17.90 -16.07
N SER A 32 -0.86 -16.96 -17.00
CA SER A 32 -1.81 -16.71 -18.07
C SER A 32 -3.18 -16.20 -17.61
N GLN A 33 -3.28 -15.62 -16.44
CA GLN A 33 -4.48 -14.92 -16.01
C GLN A 33 -4.52 -13.53 -16.65
N ILE A 34 -5.69 -13.11 -17.10
CA ILE A 34 -5.90 -11.81 -17.73
C ILE A 34 -6.35 -10.80 -16.68
N LEU A 35 -5.72 -9.63 -16.66
CA LEU A 35 -6.12 -8.50 -15.84
C LEU A 35 -6.45 -7.30 -16.73
N SER A 36 -7.57 -6.66 -16.44
CA SER A 36 -7.99 -5.42 -17.09
C SER A 36 -7.60 -4.24 -16.19
N LEU A 37 -6.89 -3.29 -16.76
CA LEU A 37 -6.44 -2.08 -16.06
C LEU A 37 -6.75 -0.85 -16.91
N PRO A 38 -6.91 0.32 -16.31
CA PRO A 38 -7.06 1.55 -17.07
C PRO A 38 -5.86 1.80 -17.98
N ARG A 39 -6.08 2.39 -19.14
CA ARG A 39 -5.00 2.81 -20.03
C ARG A 39 -4.07 3.79 -19.30
N GLY A 40 -2.78 3.58 -19.45
CA GLY A 40 -1.77 4.32 -18.72
C GLY A 40 -1.36 3.70 -17.40
N ALA A 41 -2.00 2.60 -16.97
CA ALA A 41 -1.64 1.87 -15.79
C ALA A 41 -0.19 1.39 -15.85
N THR A 42 0.47 1.42 -14.71
CA THR A 42 1.87 1.04 -14.57
C THR A 42 2.02 -0.34 -13.94
N VAL A 43 3.25 -0.82 -13.86
CA VAL A 43 3.58 -2.06 -13.15
C VAL A 43 3.11 -2.04 -11.70
N VAL A 44 3.21 -0.90 -11.01
CA VAL A 44 2.73 -0.77 -9.63
C VAL A 44 1.22 -0.94 -9.56
N ASP A 45 0.47 -0.35 -10.49
CA ASP A 45 -0.98 -0.56 -10.59
C ASP A 45 -1.33 -2.05 -10.76
N PHE A 46 -0.59 -2.75 -11.60
CA PHE A 46 -0.73 -4.19 -11.80
C PHE A 46 -0.49 -4.96 -10.50
N ALA A 47 0.58 -4.64 -9.77
CA ALA A 47 0.92 -5.31 -8.51
C ALA A 47 -0.20 -5.16 -7.47
N TYR A 48 -0.76 -3.97 -7.32
CA TYR A 48 -1.89 -3.74 -6.42
C TYR A 48 -3.20 -4.39 -6.91
N ALA A 49 -3.36 -4.55 -8.21
CA ALA A 49 -4.52 -5.26 -8.77
C ALA A 49 -4.48 -6.76 -8.44
N ILE A 50 -3.30 -7.36 -8.33
CA ILE A 50 -3.14 -8.75 -7.89
C ILE A 50 -3.52 -8.88 -6.41
N HIS A 51 -2.83 -8.16 -5.55
CA HIS A 51 -3.09 -8.13 -4.10
C HIS A 51 -2.37 -6.93 -3.48
N SER A 52 -2.95 -6.38 -2.41
CA SER A 52 -2.35 -5.24 -1.70
C SER A 52 -0.95 -5.55 -1.16
N ASP A 53 -0.73 -6.76 -0.62
CA ASP A 53 0.58 -7.18 -0.12
C ASP A 53 1.62 -7.31 -1.23
N VAL A 54 1.21 -7.74 -2.40
CA VAL A 54 2.10 -7.79 -3.58
C VAL A 54 2.51 -6.37 -3.98
N GLY A 55 1.55 -5.46 -4.04
CA GLY A 55 1.82 -4.04 -4.32
C GLY A 55 2.77 -3.42 -3.31
N ASP A 56 2.48 -3.59 -2.02
CA ASP A 56 3.28 -3.00 -0.93
C ASP A 56 4.73 -3.51 -0.92
N ARG A 57 4.97 -4.74 -1.35
CA ARG A 57 6.27 -5.40 -1.32
C ARG A 57 7.02 -5.40 -2.64
N THR A 58 6.50 -4.76 -3.66
CA THR A 58 7.09 -4.73 -4.99
C THR A 58 8.47 -4.05 -4.97
N VAL A 59 9.47 -4.72 -5.49
CA VAL A 59 10.84 -4.19 -5.60
C VAL A 59 11.34 -4.11 -7.03
N ALA A 60 10.84 -4.97 -7.91
CA ALA A 60 11.23 -5.02 -9.31
C ALA A 60 10.11 -5.63 -10.15
N ALA A 61 10.21 -5.51 -11.44
CA ALA A 61 9.27 -6.10 -12.37
C ALA A 61 9.91 -6.45 -13.70
N ARG A 62 9.28 -7.39 -14.40
CA ARG A 62 9.62 -7.76 -15.76
C ARG A 62 8.38 -7.70 -16.64
N ILE A 63 8.56 -7.20 -17.84
CA ILE A 63 7.53 -7.22 -18.88
C ILE A 63 8.10 -8.05 -20.04
N ASN A 64 7.38 -9.12 -20.41
CA ASN A 64 7.80 -10.04 -21.47
C ASN A 64 9.21 -10.60 -21.27
N GLY A 65 9.57 -10.87 -20.00
CA GLY A 65 10.85 -11.41 -19.60
C GLY A 65 11.99 -10.40 -19.44
N GLU A 66 11.75 -9.13 -19.72
CA GLU A 66 12.75 -8.07 -19.57
C GLU A 66 12.48 -7.23 -18.32
N GLN A 67 13.54 -6.97 -17.56
CA GLN A 67 13.45 -6.08 -16.40
C GLN A 67 13.12 -4.66 -16.82
N VAL A 68 12.13 -4.06 -16.17
CA VAL A 68 11.66 -2.71 -16.48
C VAL A 68 11.53 -1.87 -15.20
N PRO A 69 11.60 -0.54 -15.30
CA PRO A 69 11.29 0.33 -14.18
C PRO A 69 9.84 0.14 -13.70
N LEU A 70 9.60 0.35 -12.41
CA LEU A 70 8.26 0.22 -11.82
C LEU A 70 7.24 1.23 -12.39
N ARG A 71 7.71 2.35 -12.91
CA ARG A 71 6.89 3.36 -13.58
C ARG A 71 6.52 3.02 -15.01
N SER A 72 6.98 1.89 -15.53
CA SER A 72 6.71 1.50 -16.91
C SER A 72 5.21 1.35 -17.14
N GLU A 73 4.73 1.95 -18.20
CA GLU A 73 3.35 1.86 -18.65
C GLU A 73 3.10 0.51 -19.32
N LEU A 74 1.97 -0.10 -19.01
CA LEU A 74 1.57 -1.40 -19.53
C LEU A 74 0.88 -1.23 -20.89
N LYS A 75 1.08 -2.23 -21.75
CA LYS A 75 0.46 -2.31 -23.08
C LYS A 75 -0.35 -3.60 -23.20
N ASN A 76 -1.34 -3.57 -24.10
CA ASN A 76 -2.13 -4.77 -24.38
C ASN A 76 -1.24 -5.95 -24.74
N GLY A 77 -1.49 -7.08 -24.10
CA GLY A 77 -0.77 -8.33 -24.34
C GLY A 77 0.52 -8.51 -23.54
N ASP A 78 0.93 -7.53 -22.75
CA ASP A 78 2.11 -7.66 -21.92
C ASP A 78 1.95 -8.77 -20.89
N VAL A 79 2.99 -9.59 -20.72
CA VAL A 79 3.11 -10.55 -19.63
C VAL A 79 3.93 -9.88 -18.53
N VAL A 80 3.29 -9.62 -17.40
CA VAL A 80 3.89 -8.84 -16.31
C VAL A 80 4.21 -9.75 -15.14
N GLU A 81 5.46 -9.71 -14.70
CA GLU A 81 5.94 -10.41 -13.52
C GLU A 81 6.44 -9.39 -12.49
N VAL A 82 5.97 -9.53 -11.26
CA VAL A 82 6.36 -8.65 -10.15
C VAL A 82 7.25 -9.42 -9.20
N VAL A 83 8.36 -8.81 -8.82
CA VAL A 83 9.28 -9.34 -7.80
C VAL A 83 9.01 -8.62 -6.48
N THR A 84 8.83 -9.38 -5.42
CA THR A 84 8.54 -8.86 -4.09
C THR A 84 9.64 -9.21 -3.10
N ALA A 85 9.78 -8.36 -2.07
CA ALA A 85 10.66 -8.61 -0.93
C ALA A 85 9.89 -8.41 0.37
N SER A 86 10.08 -9.31 1.35
CA SER A 86 9.32 -9.34 2.60
C SER A 86 9.44 -8.07 3.45
N ILE A 87 10.57 -7.37 3.35
CA ILE A 87 10.86 -6.15 4.11
C ILE A 87 10.60 -4.87 3.32
N SER A 88 10.20 -4.98 2.06
CA SER A 88 9.96 -3.82 1.20
C SER A 88 8.67 -3.10 1.59
N ARG A 89 8.65 -1.80 1.34
CA ARG A 89 7.53 -0.89 1.62
C ARG A 89 7.23 -0.05 0.40
N PRO A 90 5.99 0.46 0.25
CA PRO A 90 5.66 1.38 -0.83
C PRO A 90 6.54 2.62 -0.81
N ASN A 91 6.96 3.04 -1.99
CA ASN A 91 7.68 4.29 -2.16
C ASN A 91 6.68 5.43 -2.38
N PRO A 92 6.77 6.53 -1.61
CA PRO A 92 5.90 7.69 -1.81
C PRO A 92 5.93 8.25 -3.23
N ALA A 93 7.06 8.14 -3.92
CA ALA A 93 7.22 8.61 -5.29
C ALA A 93 6.30 7.88 -6.28
N TRP A 94 5.81 6.69 -5.95
CA TRP A 94 4.88 5.94 -6.81
C TRP A 94 3.56 6.69 -7.02
N LEU A 95 3.16 7.55 -6.08
CA LEU A 95 1.95 8.35 -6.20
C LEU A 95 1.98 9.29 -7.42
N SER A 96 3.16 9.63 -7.91
CA SER A 96 3.32 10.52 -9.06
C SER A 96 2.96 9.86 -10.39
N PHE A 97 3.00 8.53 -10.48
CA PHE A 97 2.79 7.84 -11.75
C PHE A 97 1.70 6.76 -11.72
N VAL A 98 1.21 6.32 -10.55
CA VAL A 98 0.11 5.35 -10.49
C VAL A 98 -1.18 5.95 -11.04
N ARG A 99 -1.97 5.11 -11.72
CA ARG A 99 -3.20 5.52 -12.41
C ARG A 99 -4.46 5.03 -11.74
N THR A 100 -4.39 3.91 -11.01
CA THR A 100 -5.58 3.33 -10.38
C THR A 100 -5.85 3.96 -9.03
N GLY A 101 -7.13 4.12 -8.70
CA GLY A 101 -7.55 4.54 -7.36
C GLY A 101 -7.15 3.55 -6.29
N ARG A 102 -7.14 2.24 -6.62
CA ARG A 102 -6.73 1.18 -5.69
C ARG A 102 -5.27 1.31 -5.28
N ALA A 103 -4.35 1.45 -6.23
CA ALA A 103 -2.93 1.65 -5.93
C ALA A 103 -2.72 2.91 -5.09
N ARG A 104 -3.31 4.02 -5.52
CA ARG A 104 -3.21 5.30 -4.83
C ARG A 104 -3.72 5.24 -3.41
N SER A 105 -4.89 4.66 -3.20
CA SER A 105 -5.51 4.49 -1.89
C SER A 105 -4.67 3.60 -0.97
N LYS A 106 -4.17 2.48 -1.45
CA LYS A 106 -3.34 1.55 -0.67
C LYS A 106 -1.99 2.15 -0.30
N ILE A 107 -1.34 2.84 -1.22
CA ILE A 107 -0.08 3.55 -0.94
C ILE A 107 -0.29 4.62 0.13
N ARG A 108 -1.30 5.46 -0.02
CA ARG A 108 -1.62 6.49 0.97
C ARG A 108 -1.93 5.93 2.34
N HIS A 109 -2.70 4.84 2.38
CA HIS A 109 -3.03 4.16 3.64
C HIS A 109 -1.77 3.65 4.36
N HIS A 110 -0.87 3.01 3.62
CA HIS A 110 0.40 2.52 4.18
C HIS A 110 1.24 3.67 4.73
N LEU A 111 1.40 4.75 3.97
CA LEU A 111 2.16 5.93 4.39
C LEU A 111 1.56 6.59 5.63
N LYS A 112 0.24 6.68 5.70
CA LYS A 112 -0.47 7.22 6.86
C LYS A 112 -0.26 6.35 8.09
N THR A 113 -0.34 5.03 7.95
CA THR A 113 -0.11 4.08 9.03
C THR A 113 1.33 4.19 9.57
N LEU A 114 2.30 4.30 8.67
CA LEU A 114 3.71 4.48 9.04
C LEU A 114 3.92 5.80 9.78
N ALA A 115 3.37 6.89 9.28
CA ALA A 115 3.44 8.20 9.92
C ALA A 115 2.80 8.19 11.32
N SER A 116 1.67 7.49 11.50
CA SER A 116 1.04 7.29 12.79
C SER A 116 1.93 6.53 13.76
N ALA A 117 2.58 5.45 13.30
CA ALA A 117 3.49 4.66 14.12
C ALA A 117 4.72 5.48 14.57
N GLU A 118 5.30 6.26 13.68
CA GLU A 118 6.41 7.17 14.00
C GLU A 118 5.99 8.25 15.01
N SER A 119 4.79 8.80 14.82
CA SER A 119 4.23 9.80 15.74
C SER A 119 3.96 9.21 17.11
N GLU A 120 3.50 7.96 17.20
CA GLU A 120 3.30 7.25 18.46
C GLU A 120 4.61 7.09 19.22
N VAL A 121 5.68 6.65 18.55
CA VAL A 121 7.01 6.50 19.15
C VAL A 121 7.54 7.83 19.65
N PHE A 122 7.40 8.89 18.88
CA PHE A 122 7.82 10.22 19.27
C PHE A 122 6.99 10.74 20.45
N GLY A 123 5.67 10.55 20.42
CA GLY A 123 4.77 10.93 21.50
C GLY A 123 5.09 10.22 22.81
N LYS A 124 5.47 8.94 22.75
CA LYS A 124 5.93 8.19 23.92
C LYS A 124 7.19 8.82 24.51
N LYS A 125 8.17 9.22 23.70
CA LYS A 125 9.37 9.90 24.19
C LYS A 125 9.04 11.22 24.87
N LEU A 126 8.16 12.02 24.32
CA LEU A 126 7.75 13.30 24.88
C LEU A 126 7.02 13.11 26.22
N LEU A 127 6.09 12.15 26.29
CA LEU A 127 5.38 11.84 27.53
C LEU A 127 6.33 11.31 28.61
N ALA A 128 7.26 10.44 28.24
CA ALA A 128 8.27 9.92 29.17
C ALA A 128 9.13 11.04 29.76
N GLN A 129 9.53 12.02 28.97
CA GLN A 129 10.26 13.19 29.45
C GLN A 129 9.43 14.01 30.46
N SER A 130 8.16 14.22 30.16
CA SER A 130 7.27 14.95 31.07
C SER A 130 7.04 14.21 32.38
N LEU A 131 6.83 12.90 32.34
CA LEU A 131 6.66 12.06 33.54
C LEU A 131 7.93 12.03 34.39
N ARG A 132 9.09 11.97 33.76
CA ARG A 132 10.39 12.01 34.44
C ARG A 132 10.60 13.32 35.20
N ALA A 133 10.20 14.43 34.57
CA ALA A 133 10.26 15.74 35.20
C ALA A 133 9.40 15.82 36.48
N GLU A 134 8.32 15.06 36.54
CA GLU A 134 7.44 14.93 37.73
C GLU A 134 7.87 13.80 38.66
N GLY A 135 9.02 13.16 38.43
CA GLY A 135 9.55 12.10 39.28
C GLY A 135 8.94 10.72 39.02
N ILE A 136 8.26 10.54 37.89
CA ILE A 136 7.65 9.27 37.54
C ILE A 136 8.59 8.52 36.56
N GLU A 137 9.30 7.56 37.11
CA GLU A 137 10.19 6.64 36.37
C GLU A 137 10.13 5.27 37.02
N PRO A 138 10.15 4.16 36.26
CA PRO A 138 10.14 4.08 34.82
C PRO A 138 8.81 4.50 34.13
N PHE A 139 8.83 4.62 32.80
CA PHE A 139 7.60 4.86 32.06
C PHE A 139 6.59 3.73 32.31
N PRO A 140 5.30 4.03 32.56
CA PRO A 140 4.29 3.02 32.89
C PRO A 140 3.90 2.19 31.64
N GLU A 141 4.75 1.21 31.31
CA GLU A 141 4.57 0.34 30.12
C GLU A 141 3.39 -0.63 30.29
N ASP A 142 3.20 -1.16 31.49
CA ASP A 142 2.14 -2.12 31.74
C ASP A 142 0.82 -1.39 32.00
N GLU A 143 -0.08 -1.46 31.02
CA GLU A 143 -1.39 -0.84 31.13
C GLU A 143 -2.22 -1.46 32.25
N THR A 144 -2.00 -2.71 32.59
CA THR A 144 -2.74 -3.40 33.64
C THR A 144 -2.29 -2.93 35.03
N GLU A 145 -0.97 -2.84 35.23
CA GLU A 145 -0.40 -2.35 36.49
C GLU A 145 -0.74 -0.89 36.77
N TYR A 146 -0.70 -0.08 35.71
CA TYR A 146 -0.96 1.37 35.77
C TYR A 146 -2.34 1.77 35.21
N GLN A 147 -3.30 0.87 35.24
CA GLN A 147 -4.62 1.07 34.66
C GLN A 147 -5.27 2.39 35.10
N THR A 148 -5.24 2.69 36.37
CA THR A 148 -5.84 3.92 36.91
C THR A 148 -5.20 5.18 36.35
N VAL A 149 -3.89 5.16 36.14
CA VAL A 149 -3.16 6.31 35.54
C VAL A 149 -3.58 6.51 34.10
N TRP A 150 -3.60 5.44 33.32
CA TRP A 150 -4.00 5.51 31.91
C TRP A 150 -5.47 5.89 31.73
N GLU A 151 -6.37 5.33 32.52
CA GLU A 151 -7.78 5.71 32.50
C GLU A 151 -8.00 7.19 32.79
N ARG A 152 -7.29 7.75 33.76
CA ARG A 152 -7.37 9.18 34.08
C ARG A 152 -6.83 10.04 32.93
N LEU A 153 -5.68 9.66 32.36
CA LEU A 153 -5.09 10.38 31.24
C LEU A 153 -6.01 10.36 30.01
N LEU A 154 -6.54 9.20 29.64
CA LEU A 154 -7.43 9.05 28.52
C LEU A 154 -8.74 9.83 28.70
N ARG A 155 -9.29 9.79 29.91
CA ARG A 155 -10.49 10.57 30.24
C ARG A 155 -10.24 12.08 30.16
N PHE A 156 -9.12 12.53 30.70
CA PHE A 156 -8.74 13.94 30.67
C PHE A 156 -8.51 14.46 29.24
N THR A 157 -7.86 13.66 28.42
CA THR A 157 -7.51 14.04 27.04
C THR A 157 -8.63 13.78 26.04
N GLY A 158 -9.60 12.92 26.38
CA GLY A 158 -10.66 12.49 25.46
C GLY A 158 -10.24 11.47 24.44
N ASN A 159 -9.05 10.88 24.59
CA ASN A 159 -8.56 9.82 23.71
C ASN A 159 -9.17 8.47 24.07
N ARG A 160 -9.32 7.59 23.07
CA ARG A 160 -9.95 6.28 23.23
C ARG A 160 -8.96 5.20 23.66
N SER A 161 -7.70 5.37 23.32
CA SER A 161 -6.64 4.43 23.62
C SER A 161 -5.31 5.12 23.89
N ARG A 162 -4.41 4.39 24.52
CA ARG A 162 -3.03 4.82 24.74
C ARG A 162 -2.33 5.15 23.42
N SER A 163 -2.47 4.30 22.41
CA SER A 163 -1.91 4.51 21.08
C SER A 163 -2.38 5.82 20.44
N GLU A 164 -3.67 6.11 20.53
CA GLU A 164 -4.25 7.37 20.03
C GLU A 164 -3.68 8.57 20.78
N LEU A 165 -3.60 8.50 22.08
CA LEU A 165 -3.02 9.58 22.90
C LEU A 165 -1.55 9.85 22.53
N LEU A 166 -0.74 8.82 22.45
CA LEU A 166 0.67 8.96 22.11
C LEU A 166 0.88 9.50 20.69
N THR A 167 0.07 9.06 19.76
CA THR A 167 0.05 9.59 18.40
C THR A 167 -0.28 11.08 18.37
N ASP A 168 -1.30 11.49 19.11
CA ASP A 168 -1.72 12.89 19.19
C ASP A 168 -0.63 13.77 19.84
N ILE A 169 0.05 13.28 20.86
CA ILE A 169 1.20 13.98 21.45
C ILE A 169 2.31 14.14 20.42
N GLY A 170 2.64 13.07 19.69
CA GLY A 170 3.67 13.11 18.66
C GLY A 170 3.34 14.03 17.51
N LEU A 171 2.06 14.23 17.20
CA LEU A 171 1.58 15.18 16.18
C LEU A 171 1.45 16.62 16.70
N GLY A 172 1.70 16.86 17.98
CA GLY A 172 1.55 18.19 18.57
C GLY A 172 0.10 18.62 18.81
N LYS A 173 -0.84 17.67 18.86
CA LYS A 173 -2.25 17.95 19.16
C LYS A 173 -2.56 17.99 20.65
N ARG A 174 -1.65 17.51 21.48
CA ARG A 174 -1.77 17.42 22.95
C ARG A 174 -0.50 17.88 23.63
#